data_a7dc11046c0b19f1d74c6858ec645a0a
#
_entry.id   a7dc11046c0b19f1d74c6858ec645a0a
#
_cell.length_a   1.000
_cell.length_b   1.000
_cell.length_c   1.000
_cell.angle_alpha   90.00
_cell.angle_beta   90.00
_cell.angle_gamma   90.00
#
_symmetry.space_group_name_H-M   'P 1'
#
loop_
_entity.id
_entity.type
_entity.pdbx_description
1 polymer ?
#
loop_
_entity_poly.entity_id
_entity_poly.type
_entity_poly.pdbx_seq_one_letter_code
_entity_poly.pdbx_strand_id
1 'polypeptide(L)'
;MNKKIGTVNYDFERTKFNIHYKDINKSNLYQEIKSILEDRNIKYFHKTKTNILNGITFMKCPEFFMILGSLFKKTDKIYQSSDKKGQNILVPYIKSKEDIPYNVTNCFNCCMKFLEDIVGKENIVMAQVHYDEDTPHLQVYFLTIINEVKRKCYKRDSEGNLIKENAKTILLRNKDIRTHDFRHSH
;
A
#
# COMPACT_ATOMS: atom_id res chain seq x y z
N MET A 1 12.70 -7.67 25.15
CA MET A 1 14.01 -7.88 24.49
C MET A 1 13.82 -7.62 23.01
N ASN A 2 14.34 -6.49 22.47
CA ASN A 2 14.15 -6.14 21.06
C ASN A 2 15.07 -6.97 20.19
N LYS A 3 14.52 -7.74 19.28
CA LYS A 3 15.29 -8.54 18.33
C LYS A 3 15.40 -7.76 17.01
N LYS A 4 16.61 -7.48 16.55
CA LYS A 4 16.85 -6.93 15.21
C LYS A 4 16.69 -8.06 14.18
N ILE A 5 15.74 -7.88 13.26
CA ILE A 5 15.63 -8.70 12.06
C ILE A 5 15.98 -7.77 10.88
N GLY A 6 17.21 -7.88 10.38
CA GLY A 6 17.74 -6.94 9.38
C GLY A 6 17.98 -5.55 9.96
N THR A 7 17.51 -4.50 9.29
CA THR A 7 17.64 -3.08 9.70
C THR A 7 16.45 -2.57 10.51
N VAL A 8 15.41 -3.35 10.72
CA VAL A 8 14.18 -2.95 11.41
C VAL A 8 14.24 -3.35 12.88
N ASN A 9 13.96 -2.41 13.78
CA ASN A 9 13.75 -2.70 15.20
C ASN A 9 12.32 -3.17 15.40
N TYR A 10 12.16 -4.41 15.77
CA TYR A 10 10.89 -5.08 15.96
C TYR A 10 10.65 -5.38 17.44
N ASP A 11 9.49 -4.96 17.95
CA ASP A 11 9.08 -5.21 19.34
C ASP A 11 7.91 -6.20 19.39
N PHE A 12 8.22 -7.45 19.66
CA PHE A 12 7.22 -8.53 19.71
C PHE A 12 6.11 -8.30 20.74
N GLU A 13 6.39 -7.59 21.83
CA GLU A 13 5.37 -7.27 22.84
C GLU A 13 4.27 -6.37 22.29
N ARG A 14 4.61 -5.54 21.28
CA ARG A 14 3.68 -4.62 20.65
C ARG A 14 2.94 -5.21 19.43
N THR A 15 3.35 -6.37 18.91
CA THR A 15 2.69 -7.03 17.76
C THR A 15 1.19 -7.27 18.00
N LYS A 16 0.81 -7.56 19.22
CA LYS A 16 -0.60 -7.76 19.62
C LYS A 16 -1.48 -6.51 19.47
N PHE A 17 -0.89 -5.35 19.25
CA PHE A 17 -1.60 -4.08 19.03
C PHE A 17 -1.76 -3.74 17.56
N ASN A 18 -1.10 -4.47 16.65
CA ASN A 18 -1.25 -4.29 15.22
C ASN A 18 -2.72 -4.40 14.83
N ILE A 19 -3.16 -3.55 13.90
CA ILE A 19 -4.54 -3.54 13.42
C ILE A 19 -4.55 -4.13 12.02
N HIS A 20 -5.32 -5.20 11.85
CA HIS A 20 -5.52 -5.86 10.57
C HIS A 20 -6.82 -5.37 9.95
N TYR A 21 -6.76 -4.59 8.89
CA TYR A 21 -7.92 -4.20 8.09
C TYR A 21 -8.29 -5.30 7.11
N LYS A 22 -7.29 -5.99 6.58
CA LYS A 22 -7.47 -7.13 5.69
C LYS A 22 -6.27 -8.05 5.79
N ASP A 23 -6.53 -9.31 6.09
CA ASP A 23 -5.55 -10.38 6.08
C ASP A 23 -5.62 -11.19 4.79
N ILE A 24 -4.55 -11.90 4.47
CA ILE A 24 -4.55 -12.90 3.40
C ILE A 24 -5.25 -14.18 3.88
N ASN A 25 -6.09 -14.75 3.03
CA ASN A 25 -6.83 -15.99 3.34
C ASN A 25 -6.07 -17.26 2.95
N LYS A 26 -5.01 -17.14 2.17
CA LYS A 26 -4.18 -18.26 1.69
C LYS A 26 -2.88 -18.36 2.47
N SER A 27 -2.15 -19.43 2.26
CA SER A 27 -0.89 -19.71 2.95
C SER A 27 0.19 -18.65 2.72
N ASN A 28 0.11 -17.91 1.63
CA ASN A 28 1.02 -16.81 1.31
C ASN A 28 0.39 -15.84 0.30
N LEU A 29 1.00 -14.67 0.17
CA LEU A 29 0.54 -13.58 -0.68
C LEU A 29 0.40 -13.98 -2.17
N TYR A 30 1.29 -14.82 -2.68
CA TYR A 30 1.23 -15.29 -4.08
C TYR A 30 -0.04 -16.11 -4.34
N GLN A 31 -0.37 -17.03 -3.44
CA GLN A 31 -1.57 -17.84 -3.56
C GLN A 31 -2.86 -17.01 -3.43
N GLU A 32 -2.84 -16.00 -2.57
CA GLU A 32 -3.95 -15.06 -2.44
C GLU A 32 -4.18 -14.29 -3.75
N ILE A 33 -3.12 -13.71 -4.32
CA ILE A 33 -3.20 -13.00 -5.62
C ILE A 33 -3.72 -13.93 -6.72
N LYS A 34 -3.17 -15.13 -6.81
CA LYS A 34 -3.57 -16.11 -7.80
C LYS A 34 -5.06 -16.44 -7.69
N SER A 35 -5.56 -16.69 -6.48
CA SER A 35 -6.98 -16.94 -6.22
C SER A 35 -7.85 -15.76 -6.67
N ILE A 36 -7.49 -14.53 -6.31
CA ILE A 36 -8.25 -13.33 -6.70
C ILE A 36 -8.32 -13.18 -8.23
N LEU A 37 -7.23 -13.47 -8.93
CA LEU A 37 -7.21 -13.37 -10.40
C LEU A 37 -8.05 -14.47 -11.07
N GLU A 38 -7.99 -15.69 -10.55
CA GLU A 38 -8.77 -16.83 -11.01
C GLU A 38 -10.28 -16.58 -10.81
N ASP A 39 -10.67 -16.14 -9.61
CA ASP A 39 -12.08 -15.83 -9.26
C ASP A 39 -12.68 -14.76 -10.17
N ARG A 40 -11.85 -13.81 -10.63
CA ARG A 40 -12.26 -12.73 -11.55
C ARG A 40 -12.07 -13.08 -13.02
N ASN A 41 -11.62 -14.29 -13.32
CA ASN A 41 -11.31 -14.75 -14.69
C ASN A 41 -10.31 -13.81 -15.41
N ILE A 42 -9.32 -13.30 -14.67
CA ILE A 42 -8.28 -12.43 -15.19
C ILE A 42 -7.08 -13.29 -15.57
N LYS A 43 -6.77 -13.35 -16.87
CA LYS A 43 -5.59 -14.05 -17.36
C LYS A 43 -4.34 -13.21 -17.11
N TYR A 44 -3.52 -13.65 -16.17
CA TYR A 44 -2.23 -13.03 -15.89
C TYR A 44 -1.12 -13.73 -16.67
N PHE A 45 -0.44 -12.99 -17.53
CA PHE A 45 0.74 -13.48 -18.22
C PHE A 45 1.99 -13.02 -17.50
N HIS A 46 2.72 -13.96 -16.94
CA HIS A 46 4.02 -13.74 -16.30
C HIS A 46 5.05 -13.30 -17.35
N LYS A 47 5.02 -12.05 -17.76
CA LYS A 47 6.12 -11.41 -18.48
C LYS A 47 6.84 -10.49 -17.51
N THR A 48 8.17 -10.60 -17.52
CA THR A 48 9.16 -10.01 -16.60
C THR A 48 9.09 -8.49 -16.34
N LYS A 49 8.05 -7.79 -16.80
CA LYS A 49 7.90 -6.32 -16.67
C LYS A 49 6.54 -5.86 -16.11
N THR A 50 5.74 -6.78 -15.58
CA THR A 50 4.37 -6.47 -15.19
C THR A 50 4.21 -6.59 -13.69
N ASN A 51 4.20 -5.47 -12.99
CA ASN A 51 3.86 -5.44 -11.58
C ASN A 51 2.33 -5.36 -11.45
N ILE A 52 1.70 -6.46 -11.10
CA ILE A 52 0.27 -6.48 -10.78
C ILE A 52 0.01 -6.11 -9.32
N LEU A 53 0.96 -6.46 -8.45
CA LEU A 53 0.92 -6.12 -7.03
C LEU A 53 1.71 -4.84 -6.78
N ASN A 54 1.10 -3.91 -6.11
CA ASN A 54 1.73 -2.70 -5.62
C ASN A 54 1.58 -2.62 -4.11
N GLY A 55 2.54 -1.97 -3.47
CA GLY A 55 2.51 -1.67 -2.05
C GLY A 55 2.59 -0.17 -1.81
N ILE A 56 1.87 0.32 -0.83
CA ILE A 56 1.97 1.67 -0.32
C ILE A 56 2.10 1.64 1.19
N THR A 57 2.93 2.54 1.73
CA THR A 57 3.07 2.71 3.17
C THR A 57 2.72 4.14 3.53
N PHE A 58 1.73 4.30 4.41
CA PHE A 58 1.39 5.58 5.01
C PHE A 58 2.11 5.70 6.35
N MET A 59 3.11 6.58 6.38
CA MET A 59 3.94 6.82 7.55
C MET A 59 4.01 8.32 7.84
N LYS A 60 4.12 8.68 9.12
CA LYS A 60 4.39 10.04 9.59
C LYS A 60 5.50 10.03 10.61
N CYS A 61 6.15 11.17 10.81
CA CYS A 61 7.18 11.29 11.83
C CYS A 61 6.61 11.14 13.26
N PRO A 62 7.41 10.75 14.25
CA PRO A 62 6.96 10.61 15.64
C PRO A 62 6.30 11.86 16.20
N GLU A 63 6.78 13.04 15.83
CA GLU A 63 6.24 14.33 16.27
C GLU A 63 4.78 14.53 15.83
N PHE A 64 4.42 14.05 14.63
CA PHE A 64 3.04 14.09 14.15
C PHE A 64 2.11 13.25 15.04
N PHE A 65 2.54 12.06 15.44
CA PHE A 65 1.76 11.21 16.33
C PHE A 65 1.65 11.79 17.74
N MET A 66 2.65 12.54 18.21
CA MET A 66 2.56 13.27 19.47
C MET A 66 1.48 14.36 19.43
N ILE A 67 1.30 15.04 18.29
CA ILE A 67 0.22 16.03 18.10
C ILE A 67 -1.15 15.35 18.13
N LEU A 68 -1.26 14.13 17.57
CA LEU A 68 -2.51 13.37 17.54
C LEU A 68 -2.90 12.74 18.89
N GLY A 69 -1.99 12.71 19.89
CA GLY A 69 -2.32 12.21 21.21
C GLY A 69 -1.28 11.33 21.91
N SER A 70 0.02 11.47 21.56
CA SER A 70 1.11 10.86 22.34
C SER A 70 1.25 9.34 22.27
N LEU A 71 1.53 8.80 21.09
CA LEU A 71 2.05 7.42 20.97
C LEU A 71 3.52 7.28 21.40
N PHE A 72 4.20 8.37 21.63
CA PHE A 72 5.63 8.41 21.91
C PHE A 72 5.94 9.09 23.25
N LYS A 73 6.99 8.64 23.88
CA LYS A 73 7.60 9.32 25.02
C LYS A 73 9.02 9.76 24.71
N LYS A 74 9.42 10.89 25.30
CA LYS A 74 10.81 11.33 25.30
C LYS A 74 11.65 10.42 26.19
N THR A 75 12.84 10.06 25.71
CA THR A 75 13.85 9.40 26.53
C THR A 75 14.90 10.40 27.00
N ASP A 76 15.71 10.02 27.99
CA ASP A 76 16.87 10.81 28.43
C ASP A 76 18.02 10.78 27.41
N LYS A 77 17.93 9.93 26.40
CA LYS A 77 18.92 9.83 25.33
C LYS A 77 18.66 10.91 24.29
N ILE A 78 19.74 11.46 23.74
CA ILE A 78 19.71 12.50 22.70
C ILE A 78 20.33 11.98 21.40
N TYR A 79 19.88 12.52 20.27
CA TYR A 79 20.50 12.27 18.98
C TYR A 79 21.90 12.84 18.94
N GLN A 80 22.90 12.03 18.59
CA GLN A 80 24.33 12.44 18.53
C GLN A 80 24.69 13.04 17.17
N SER A 81 23.91 12.75 16.14
CA SER A 81 24.13 13.19 14.75
C SER A 81 22.78 13.45 14.07
N SER A 82 22.79 13.89 12.84
CA SER A 82 21.65 14.33 12.03
C SER A 82 21.14 15.74 12.34
N ASP A 83 20.13 16.17 11.63
CA ASP A 83 19.39 17.43 11.83
C ASP A 83 18.70 17.52 13.20
N LYS A 84 18.51 16.37 13.87
CA LYS A 84 17.92 16.26 15.21
C LYS A 84 18.95 16.24 16.35
N LYS A 85 20.22 16.51 16.07
CA LYS A 85 21.30 16.50 17.10
C LYS A 85 20.91 17.36 18.31
N GLY A 86 21.06 16.76 19.50
CA GLY A 86 20.72 17.41 20.77
C GLY A 86 19.25 17.29 21.19
N GLN A 87 18.37 16.79 20.31
CA GLN A 87 16.98 16.53 20.68
C GLN A 87 16.84 15.16 21.37
N ASN A 88 15.86 15.04 22.27
CA ASN A 88 15.57 13.75 22.90
C ASN A 88 15.08 12.73 21.88
N ILE A 89 15.55 11.49 22.03
CA ILE A 89 15.06 10.38 21.20
C ILE A 89 13.64 10.04 21.65
N LEU A 90 12.72 9.99 20.67
CA LEU A 90 11.35 9.57 20.89
C LEU A 90 11.25 8.04 20.69
N VAL A 91 10.58 7.36 21.61
CA VAL A 91 10.32 5.92 21.49
C VAL A 91 8.83 5.64 21.60
N PRO A 92 8.29 4.69 20.84
CA PRO A 92 6.90 4.29 20.96
C PRO A 92 6.58 3.84 22.40
N TYR A 93 5.41 4.26 22.91
CA TYR A 93 4.95 3.94 24.25
C TYR A 93 3.51 3.46 24.19
N ILE A 94 3.34 2.17 23.90
CA ILE A 94 2.06 1.48 23.84
C ILE A 94 2.17 0.25 24.74
N LYS A 95 1.36 0.21 25.79
CA LYS A 95 1.27 -0.94 26.71
C LYS A 95 -0.04 -1.69 26.56
N SER A 96 -1.08 -0.99 26.09
CA SER A 96 -2.40 -1.53 25.88
C SER A 96 -3.04 -0.91 24.63
N LYS A 97 -4.16 -1.43 24.17
CA LYS A 97 -4.91 -0.85 23.03
C LYS A 97 -5.47 0.53 23.35
N GLU A 98 -5.80 0.77 24.61
CA GLU A 98 -6.34 2.04 25.12
C GLU A 98 -5.31 3.16 25.06
N ASP A 99 -4.01 2.82 25.03
CA ASP A 99 -2.93 3.80 24.85
C ASP A 99 -2.86 4.37 23.44
N ILE A 100 -3.54 3.74 22.46
CA ILE A 100 -3.59 4.21 21.08
C ILE A 100 -4.68 5.28 20.96
N PRO A 101 -4.30 6.57 20.74
CA PRO A 101 -5.28 7.62 20.66
C PRO A 101 -6.25 7.42 19.50
N TYR A 102 -7.53 7.75 19.73
CA TYR A 102 -8.57 7.69 18.70
C TYR A 102 -8.16 8.43 17.42
N ASN A 103 -7.55 9.61 17.54
CA ASN A 103 -7.12 10.41 16.38
C ASN A 103 -6.08 9.68 15.51
N VAL A 104 -5.21 8.86 16.12
CA VAL A 104 -4.24 8.06 15.38
C VAL A 104 -4.95 6.94 14.60
N THR A 105 -5.83 6.22 15.27
CA THR A 105 -6.64 5.18 14.61
C THR A 105 -7.48 5.78 13.48
N ASN A 106 -8.11 6.93 13.73
CA ASN A 106 -8.93 7.62 12.73
C ASN A 106 -8.10 8.10 11.54
N CYS A 107 -6.85 8.55 11.76
CA CYS A 107 -5.94 8.91 10.67
C CYS A 107 -5.70 7.72 9.73
N PHE A 108 -5.40 6.53 10.28
CA PHE A 108 -5.23 5.33 9.46
C PHE A 108 -6.51 4.87 8.78
N ASN A 109 -7.67 5.02 9.45
CA ASN A 109 -8.98 4.76 8.82
C ASN A 109 -9.22 5.67 7.61
N CYS A 110 -8.87 6.95 7.71
CA CYS A 110 -8.96 7.89 6.58
C CYS A 110 -8.02 7.50 5.44
N CYS A 111 -6.79 7.07 5.75
CA CYS A 111 -5.84 6.57 4.74
C CYS A 111 -6.38 5.32 4.03
N MET A 112 -6.97 4.38 4.77
CA MET A 112 -7.60 3.18 4.20
C MET A 112 -8.74 3.56 3.27
N LYS A 113 -9.67 4.41 3.75
CA LYS A 113 -10.81 4.84 2.93
C LYS A 113 -10.37 5.55 1.66
N PHE A 114 -9.40 6.46 1.77
CA PHE A 114 -8.82 7.14 0.60
C PHE A 114 -8.27 6.13 -0.41
N LEU A 115 -7.58 5.10 0.04
CA LEU A 115 -7.03 4.09 -0.86
C LEU A 115 -8.13 3.20 -1.46
N GLU A 116 -9.14 2.81 -0.67
CA GLU A 116 -10.31 2.08 -1.15
C GLU A 116 -11.05 2.84 -2.26
N ASP A 117 -11.17 4.16 -2.14
CA ASP A 117 -11.82 5.02 -3.13
C ASP A 117 -11.02 5.09 -4.44
N ILE A 118 -9.69 5.00 -4.39
CA ILE A 118 -8.81 5.08 -5.57
C ILE A 118 -8.67 3.72 -6.27
N VAL A 119 -8.37 2.67 -5.51
CA VAL A 119 -8.01 1.37 -6.12
C VAL A 119 -9.17 0.38 -6.16
N GLY A 120 -10.24 0.65 -5.41
CA GLY A 120 -11.33 -0.28 -5.16
C GLY A 120 -11.01 -1.23 -3.99
N LYS A 121 -11.95 -1.37 -3.07
CA LYS A 121 -11.82 -2.24 -1.87
C LYS A 121 -11.50 -3.68 -2.24
N GLU A 122 -12.07 -4.17 -3.31
CA GLU A 122 -11.88 -5.51 -3.83
C GLU A 122 -10.46 -5.77 -4.34
N ASN A 123 -9.73 -4.71 -4.70
CA ASN A 123 -8.35 -4.81 -5.18
C ASN A 123 -7.31 -4.81 -4.05
N ILE A 124 -7.71 -4.45 -2.83
CA ILE A 124 -6.82 -4.54 -1.67
C ILE A 124 -6.63 -6.01 -1.32
N VAL A 125 -5.38 -6.45 -1.23
CA VAL A 125 -5.00 -7.82 -0.90
C VAL A 125 -4.72 -7.98 0.58
N MET A 126 -3.97 -7.04 1.15
CA MET A 126 -3.61 -7.01 2.57
C MET A 126 -3.49 -5.57 3.04
N ALA A 127 -3.91 -5.30 4.27
CA ALA A 127 -3.76 -3.99 4.88
C ALA A 127 -3.60 -4.12 6.39
N GLN A 128 -2.50 -3.58 6.92
CA GLN A 128 -2.15 -3.71 8.33
C GLN A 128 -1.48 -2.45 8.86
N VAL A 129 -1.86 -2.02 10.06
CA VAL A 129 -1.11 -1.02 10.83
C VAL A 129 -0.14 -1.72 11.73
N HIS A 130 1.13 -1.37 11.61
CA HIS A 130 2.23 -1.85 12.43
C HIS A 130 2.49 -0.87 13.57
N TYR A 131 2.30 -1.33 14.81
CA TYR A 131 2.69 -0.62 16.03
C TYR A 131 3.93 -1.22 16.68
N ASP A 132 4.42 -2.32 16.16
CA ASP A 132 5.54 -3.09 16.66
C ASP A 132 6.90 -2.65 16.10
N GLU A 133 6.92 -1.70 15.20
CA GLU A 133 8.13 -1.09 14.67
C GLU A 133 8.44 0.28 15.32
N ASP A 134 9.57 0.89 14.93
CA ASP A 134 10.03 2.16 15.51
C ASP A 134 9.03 3.31 15.28
N THR A 135 8.30 3.27 14.19
CA THR A 135 7.27 4.28 13.87
C THR A 135 6.01 3.59 13.37
N PRO A 136 4.85 3.87 13.97
CA PRO A 136 3.58 3.34 13.49
C PRO A 136 3.33 3.71 12.03
N HIS A 137 2.89 2.74 11.23
CA HIS A 137 2.58 2.96 9.83
C HIS A 137 1.53 1.97 9.33
N LEU A 138 0.78 2.40 8.34
CA LEU A 138 -0.17 1.55 7.62
C LEU A 138 0.50 1.05 6.35
N GLN A 139 0.63 -0.26 6.22
CA GLN A 139 1.12 -0.94 5.02
C GLN A 139 -0.04 -1.58 4.29
N VAL A 140 -0.18 -1.32 2.99
CA VAL A 140 -1.24 -1.86 2.14
C VAL A 140 -0.66 -2.44 0.87
N TYR A 141 -1.09 -3.65 0.53
CA TYR A 141 -0.81 -4.29 -0.76
C TYR A 141 -2.11 -4.39 -1.56
N PHE A 142 -2.05 -4.00 -2.83
CA PHE A 142 -3.21 -3.98 -3.71
C PHE A 142 -2.87 -4.35 -5.14
N LEU A 143 -3.88 -4.82 -5.86
CA LEU A 143 -3.78 -5.14 -7.28
C LEU A 143 -4.15 -3.92 -8.12
N THR A 144 -3.34 -3.61 -9.15
CA THR A 144 -3.68 -2.60 -10.15
C THR A 144 -4.54 -3.21 -11.25
N ILE A 145 -5.79 -3.51 -10.91
CA ILE A 145 -6.77 -4.04 -11.85
C ILE A 145 -7.71 -2.91 -12.24
N ILE A 146 -7.80 -2.62 -13.53
CA ILE A 146 -8.77 -1.68 -14.08
C ILE A 146 -9.87 -2.47 -14.78
N ASN A 147 -11.13 -2.17 -14.43
CA ASN A 147 -12.26 -2.89 -14.97
C ASN A 147 -12.51 -2.57 -16.46
N GLU A 148 -12.24 -1.34 -16.85
CA GLU A 148 -12.46 -0.88 -18.22
C GLU A 148 -11.50 0.24 -18.60
N VAL A 149 -10.93 0.15 -19.81
CA VAL A 149 -10.10 1.21 -20.40
C VAL A 149 -10.68 1.58 -21.76
N LYS A 150 -10.93 2.85 -21.99
CA LYS A 150 -11.25 3.37 -23.32
C LYS A 150 -9.96 3.59 -24.09
N ARG A 151 -9.79 2.89 -25.20
CA ARG A 151 -8.62 3.01 -26.07
C ARG A 151 -9.01 3.47 -27.45
N LYS A 152 -8.28 4.44 -27.99
CA LYS A 152 -8.40 4.83 -29.41
C LYS A 152 -7.65 3.78 -30.25
N CYS A 153 -8.35 3.12 -31.15
CA CYS A 153 -7.75 2.23 -32.14
C CYS A 153 -7.69 2.93 -33.49
N TYR A 154 -6.51 2.99 -34.06
CA TYR A 154 -6.25 3.55 -35.38
C TYR A 154 -6.13 2.42 -36.39
N LYS A 155 -6.71 2.61 -37.59
CA LYS A 155 -6.43 1.76 -38.74
C LYS A 155 -5.01 2.04 -39.24
N ARG A 156 -4.40 1.03 -39.87
CA ARG A 156 -3.12 1.20 -40.59
C ARG A 156 -3.44 1.20 -42.09
N ASP A 157 -2.68 1.99 -42.85
CA ASP A 157 -2.68 1.94 -44.30
C ASP A 157 -1.89 0.72 -44.82
N SER A 158 -1.84 0.57 -46.14
CA SER A 158 -1.09 -0.51 -46.79
C SER A 158 0.41 -0.48 -46.51
N GLU A 159 0.95 0.67 -46.10
CA GLU A 159 2.36 0.88 -45.78
C GLU A 159 2.65 0.71 -44.27
N GLY A 160 1.59 0.46 -43.47
CA GLY A 160 1.70 0.26 -42.00
C GLY A 160 1.64 1.52 -41.17
N ASN A 161 1.40 2.71 -41.76
CA ASN A 161 1.28 3.97 -41.06
C ASN A 161 -0.09 4.11 -40.39
N LEU A 162 -0.15 4.86 -39.28
CA LEU A 162 -1.40 5.06 -38.51
C LEU A 162 -2.30 6.11 -39.16
N ILE A 163 -3.50 5.71 -39.59
CA ILE A 163 -4.55 6.61 -40.09
C ILE A 163 -5.26 7.22 -38.88
N LYS A 164 -4.99 8.50 -38.57
CA LYS A 164 -5.54 9.19 -37.40
C LYS A 164 -6.98 9.69 -37.58
N GLU A 165 -7.43 9.88 -38.79
CA GLU A 165 -8.71 10.53 -39.14
C GLU A 165 -9.95 9.67 -38.87
N ASN A 166 -9.92 8.47 -38.49
CA ASN A 166 -11.08 7.65 -38.18
C ASN A 166 -10.82 6.71 -36.97
N ALA A 167 -10.26 7.28 -35.91
CA ALA A 167 -9.99 6.52 -34.71
C ALA A 167 -11.29 6.03 -34.05
N LYS A 168 -11.53 4.74 -34.04
CA LYS A 168 -12.60 4.13 -33.24
C LYS A 168 -12.16 4.05 -31.79
N THR A 169 -12.98 4.62 -30.90
CA THR A 169 -12.81 4.35 -29.45
C THR A 169 -13.40 3.00 -29.15
N ILE A 170 -12.61 2.08 -28.66
CA ILE A 170 -13.05 0.76 -28.18
C ILE A 170 -12.95 0.70 -26.67
N LEU A 171 -13.91 0.04 -26.05
CA LEU A 171 -13.92 -0.26 -24.64
C LEU A 171 -13.21 -1.61 -24.42
N LEU A 172 -12.06 -1.58 -23.72
CA LEU A 172 -11.38 -2.80 -23.33
C LEU A 172 -11.86 -3.21 -21.93
N ARG A 173 -12.34 -4.44 -21.81
CA ARG A 173 -12.69 -5.03 -20.52
C ARG A 173 -11.46 -5.68 -19.89
N ASN A 174 -11.54 -6.02 -18.60
CA ASN A 174 -10.45 -6.64 -17.83
C ASN A 174 -9.68 -7.74 -18.53
N LYS A 175 -10.38 -8.63 -19.23
CA LYS A 175 -9.78 -9.75 -19.99
C LYS A 175 -8.89 -9.31 -21.15
N ASP A 176 -9.06 -8.08 -21.60
CA ASP A 176 -8.38 -7.50 -22.77
C ASP A 176 -7.31 -6.50 -22.37
N ILE A 177 -7.24 -6.11 -21.07
CA ILE A 177 -6.32 -5.10 -20.57
C ILE A 177 -4.97 -5.77 -20.26
N ARG A 178 -3.95 -5.28 -20.95
CA ARG A 178 -2.56 -5.62 -20.62
C ARG A 178 -2.02 -4.52 -19.71
N THR A 179 -1.25 -4.87 -18.71
CA THR A 179 -0.60 -3.90 -17.78
C THR A 179 0.26 -2.85 -18.50
N HIS A 180 0.59 -3.06 -19.76
CA HIS A 180 1.28 -2.10 -20.61
C HIS A 180 0.43 -0.86 -20.94
N ASP A 181 -0.89 -0.97 -20.87
CA ASP A 181 -1.81 0.11 -21.23
C ASP A 181 -1.85 1.23 -20.17
N PHE A 182 -1.30 1.01 -18.98
CA PHE A 182 -1.23 2.00 -17.90
C PHE A 182 -0.21 3.13 -18.11
N ARG A 183 0.82 2.91 -18.92
CA ARG A 183 1.91 3.89 -19.08
C ARG A 183 1.61 5.04 -20.03
N HIS A 184 0.47 5.02 -20.71
CA HIS A 184 0.15 5.95 -21.79
C HIS A 184 -1.18 6.68 -21.60
N SER A 185 -1.75 6.67 -20.41
CA SER A 185 -3.02 7.35 -20.08
C SER A 185 -2.83 8.69 -19.36
N HIS A 186 -1.67 9.33 -19.50
CA HIS A 186 -1.41 10.71 -19.07
C HIS A 186 -1.31 11.65 -20.25
#